data_5f730fd76d83a4584b8a70e6c4749d9d
#
_entry.id   5f730fd76d83a4584b8a70e6c4749d9d
#
_cell.length_a   1.000
_cell.length_b   1.000
_cell.length_c   1.000
_cell.angle_alpha   90.00
_cell.angle_beta   90.00
_cell.angle_gamma   90.00
#
_symmetry.space_group_name_H-M   'P 1'
#
loop_
_entity.id
_entity.type
_entity.pdbx_description
1 polymer ?
#
loop_
_entity_poly.entity_id
_entity_poly.type
_entity_poly.pdbx_seq_one_letter_code
_entity_poly.pdbx_strand_id
1 'polypeptide(L)'
;MKDRLIGFIKTYCLFVCIFVLQKPLFMLFYKSLYPDASCADWFSVIWHGLPLDLSLAGYLTAIPGFLFITSVWTLSKSLYRIWCSYFLFISVLISIIFTVDLGLYEYWGFRLDATPLFYFFSSPKDAVASVSIWMVLGGIVAMAVYAVVLYAVFYGILLQKKLLLRMKLPYRRLKVSGILLLMTGLLFIPIRGGFTVSTMNVGKVYFSAEQRLNHAAINPAFSLMESLAKQKDFSKQYRFMEAAEADRLFKDMLEPAVAGGQTEKTDSVQQSADSLHTLFNTQ
;
A
#
# COMPACT_ATOMS: atom_id res chain seq x y z
N MET A 1 -8.90 -0.61 -33.61
CA MET A 1 -9.64 -1.12 -32.43
C MET A 1 -8.87 -2.20 -31.73
N LYS A 2 -8.53 -3.28 -32.45
CA LYS A 2 -7.85 -4.47 -31.90
C LYS A 2 -6.60 -4.11 -31.05
N ASP A 3 -5.72 -3.23 -31.55
CA ASP A 3 -4.47 -2.88 -30.85
C ASP A 3 -4.70 -2.16 -29.53
N ARG A 4 -5.76 -1.33 -29.41
CA ARG A 4 -6.12 -0.66 -28.16
C ARG A 4 -6.68 -1.63 -27.12
N LEU A 5 -7.55 -2.56 -27.56
CA LEU A 5 -8.09 -3.59 -26.66
C LEU A 5 -6.99 -4.52 -26.16
N ILE A 6 -6.11 -4.96 -27.07
CA ILE A 6 -4.96 -5.79 -26.70
C ILE A 6 -4.03 -5.00 -25.77
N GLY A 7 -3.78 -3.72 -26.06
CA GLY A 7 -2.96 -2.85 -25.20
C GLY A 7 -3.54 -2.71 -23.79
N PHE A 8 -4.86 -2.51 -23.69
CA PHE A 8 -5.56 -2.43 -22.40
C PHE A 8 -5.41 -3.74 -21.59
N ILE A 9 -5.71 -4.89 -22.22
CA ILE A 9 -5.58 -6.19 -21.57
C ILE A 9 -4.13 -6.45 -21.16
N LYS A 10 -3.16 -6.18 -22.05
CA LYS A 10 -1.74 -6.32 -21.74
C LYS A 10 -1.32 -5.46 -20.55
N THR A 11 -1.82 -4.23 -20.44
CA THR A 11 -1.53 -3.35 -19.31
C THR A 11 -2.00 -3.95 -17.99
N TYR A 12 -3.26 -4.41 -17.95
CA TYR A 12 -3.82 -5.05 -16.78
C TYR A 12 -3.07 -6.34 -16.38
N CYS A 13 -2.87 -7.24 -17.34
CA CYS A 13 -2.15 -8.49 -17.11
C CYS A 13 -0.70 -8.24 -16.65
N LEU A 14 -0.04 -7.23 -17.20
CA LEU A 14 1.33 -6.89 -16.83
C LEU A 14 1.43 -6.42 -15.38
N PHE A 15 0.51 -5.57 -14.91
CA PHE A 15 0.44 -5.19 -13.50
C PHE A 15 0.19 -6.41 -12.61
N VAL A 16 -0.76 -7.27 -12.98
CA VAL A 16 -1.02 -8.51 -12.23
C VAL A 16 0.25 -9.37 -12.15
N CYS A 17 0.93 -9.59 -13.27
CA CYS A 17 2.17 -10.38 -13.30
C CYS A 17 3.26 -9.78 -12.40
N ILE A 18 3.45 -8.46 -12.41
CA ILE A 18 4.41 -7.78 -11.55
C ILE A 18 4.09 -8.04 -10.07
N PHE A 19 2.84 -7.87 -9.65
CA PHE A 19 2.44 -8.07 -8.26
C PHE A 19 2.49 -9.54 -7.83
N VAL A 20 2.11 -10.45 -8.70
CA VAL A 20 2.24 -11.90 -8.46
C VAL A 20 3.70 -12.27 -8.22
N LEU A 21 4.64 -11.74 -9.03
CA LEU A 21 6.07 -12.02 -8.90
C LEU A 21 6.70 -11.43 -7.63
N GLN A 22 6.13 -10.37 -7.06
CA GLN A 22 6.61 -9.81 -5.79
C GLN A 22 6.49 -10.76 -4.61
N LYS A 23 5.51 -11.67 -4.60
CA LYS A 23 5.31 -12.65 -3.51
C LYS A 23 6.45 -13.66 -3.40
N PRO A 24 6.82 -14.40 -4.47
CA PRO A 24 7.98 -15.27 -4.40
C PRO A 24 9.28 -14.50 -4.15
N LEU A 25 9.43 -13.28 -4.65
CA LEU A 25 10.60 -12.45 -4.34
C LEU A 25 10.67 -12.11 -2.84
N PHE A 26 9.54 -11.80 -2.21
CA PHE A 26 9.46 -11.58 -0.77
C PHE A 26 9.84 -12.86 0.02
N MET A 27 9.28 -14.00 -0.33
CA MET A 27 9.61 -15.29 0.32
C MET A 27 11.07 -15.68 0.12
N LEU A 28 11.66 -15.40 -1.05
CA LEU A 28 13.08 -15.63 -1.32
C LEU A 28 13.98 -14.72 -0.49
N PHE A 29 13.63 -13.45 -0.37
CA PHE A 29 14.37 -12.48 0.44
C PHE A 29 14.38 -12.90 1.92
N TYR A 30 13.26 -13.35 2.43
CA TYR A 30 13.09 -13.84 3.80
C TYR A 30 13.12 -15.37 3.90
N LYS A 31 13.96 -16.04 3.10
CA LYS A 31 14.02 -17.51 3.05
C LYS A 31 14.20 -18.16 4.42
N SER A 32 14.92 -17.52 5.33
CA SER A 32 15.11 -17.98 6.71
C SER A 32 13.82 -18.08 7.53
N LEU A 33 12.79 -17.31 7.15
CA LEU A 33 11.47 -17.36 7.82
C LEU A 33 10.57 -18.47 7.27
N TYR A 34 10.95 -19.13 6.17
CA TYR A 34 10.20 -20.16 5.47
C TYR A 34 11.02 -21.44 5.26
N PRO A 35 11.66 -22.00 6.32
CA PRO A 35 12.56 -23.15 6.16
C PRO A 35 11.84 -24.40 5.64
N ASP A 36 10.59 -24.59 6.06
CA ASP A 36 9.79 -25.78 5.76
C ASP A 36 8.72 -25.55 4.69
N ALA A 37 8.73 -24.38 4.02
CA ALA A 37 7.73 -24.05 3.00
C ALA A 37 7.84 -24.98 1.78
N SER A 38 6.80 -25.75 1.54
CA SER A 38 6.67 -26.62 0.39
C SER A 38 6.35 -25.86 -0.90
N CYS A 39 6.51 -26.50 -2.04
CA CYS A 39 6.06 -25.92 -3.32
C CYS A 39 4.54 -25.61 -3.33
N ALA A 40 3.75 -26.38 -2.57
CA ALA A 40 2.33 -26.13 -2.42
C ALA A 40 2.05 -24.83 -1.65
N ASP A 41 2.85 -24.50 -0.65
CA ASP A 41 2.72 -23.24 0.11
C ASP A 41 3.04 -22.04 -0.76
N TRP A 42 4.09 -22.11 -1.58
CA TRP A 42 4.43 -21.06 -2.54
C TRP A 42 3.29 -20.79 -3.53
N PHE A 43 2.69 -21.88 -4.07
CA PHE A 43 1.54 -21.75 -4.94
C PHE A 43 0.32 -21.18 -4.21
N SER A 44 0.07 -21.63 -2.97
CA SER A 44 -1.03 -21.15 -2.14
C SER A 44 -0.92 -19.66 -1.82
N VAL A 45 0.29 -19.17 -1.52
CA VAL A 45 0.57 -17.75 -1.31
C VAL A 45 0.22 -16.93 -2.55
N ILE A 46 0.62 -17.39 -3.73
CA ILE A 46 0.29 -16.71 -4.99
C ILE A 46 -1.22 -16.73 -5.23
N TRP A 47 -1.86 -17.89 -5.09
CA TRP A 47 -3.27 -18.08 -5.38
C TRP A 47 -4.18 -17.24 -4.47
N HIS A 48 -3.96 -17.32 -3.16
CA HIS A 48 -4.77 -16.58 -2.19
C HIS A 48 -4.45 -15.07 -2.19
N GLY A 49 -3.24 -14.67 -2.57
CA GLY A 49 -2.89 -13.27 -2.72
C GLY A 49 -3.37 -12.61 -4.04
N LEU A 50 -3.78 -13.43 -5.03
CA LEU A 50 -4.19 -12.94 -6.34
C LEU A 50 -5.36 -11.92 -6.31
N PRO A 51 -6.38 -12.04 -5.45
CA PRO A 51 -7.45 -11.04 -5.37
C PRO A 51 -6.97 -9.61 -5.09
N LEU A 52 -5.97 -9.43 -4.22
CA LEU A 52 -5.38 -8.10 -3.95
C LEU A 52 -4.62 -7.58 -5.16
N ASP A 53 -3.89 -8.46 -5.87
CA ASP A 53 -3.14 -8.10 -7.08
C ASP A 53 -4.07 -7.67 -8.20
N LEU A 54 -5.16 -8.40 -8.41
CA LEU A 54 -6.19 -8.06 -9.39
C LEU A 54 -6.86 -6.72 -9.08
N SER A 55 -7.13 -6.48 -7.80
CA SER A 55 -7.73 -5.23 -7.34
C SER A 55 -6.78 -4.04 -7.59
N LEU A 56 -5.53 -4.13 -7.14
CA LEU A 56 -4.55 -3.07 -7.33
C LEU A 56 -4.22 -2.84 -8.80
N ALA A 57 -4.07 -3.91 -9.59
CA ALA A 57 -3.90 -3.80 -11.04
C ALA A 57 -5.07 -3.07 -11.71
N GLY A 58 -6.30 -3.27 -11.21
CA GLY A 58 -7.48 -2.53 -11.63
C GLY A 58 -7.36 -1.04 -11.40
N TYR A 59 -6.98 -0.62 -10.20
CA TYR A 59 -6.73 0.79 -9.88
C TYR A 59 -5.69 1.41 -10.81
N LEU A 60 -4.55 0.75 -10.98
CA LEU A 60 -3.46 1.26 -11.81
C LEU A 60 -3.79 1.22 -13.32
N THR A 61 -4.67 0.34 -13.78
CA THR A 61 -5.08 0.26 -15.18
C THR A 61 -6.14 1.30 -15.54
N ALA A 62 -6.85 1.87 -14.58
CA ALA A 62 -7.90 2.85 -14.85
C ALA A 62 -7.36 4.08 -15.61
N ILE A 63 -6.21 4.64 -15.20
CA ILE A 63 -5.59 5.79 -15.88
C ILE A 63 -5.17 5.44 -17.32
N PRO A 64 -4.41 4.35 -17.60
CA PRO A 64 -4.20 3.87 -18.96
C PRO A 64 -5.48 3.65 -19.74
N GLY A 65 -6.55 3.16 -19.10
CA GLY A 65 -7.87 3.02 -19.72
C GLY A 65 -8.37 4.35 -20.33
N PHE A 66 -8.33 5.41 -19.56
CA PHE A 66 -8.67 6.76 -20.06
C PHE A 66 -7.70 7.26 -21.14
N LEU A 67 -6.42 6.95 -21.03
CA LEU A 67 -5.44 7.30 -22.07
C LEU A 67 -5.73 6.53 -23.39
N PHE A 68 -6.18 5.25 -23.30
CA PHE A 68 -6.64 4.52 -24.50
C PHE A 68 -7.87 5.18 -25.13
N ILE A 69 -8.84 5.63 -24.34
CA ILE A 69 -10.01 6.38 -24.84
C ILE A 69 -9.57 7.66 -25.53
N THR A 70 -8.69 8.45 -24.90
CA THR A 70 -8.13 9.66 -25.50
C THR A 70 -7.41 9.38 -26.81
N SER A 71 -6.70 8.25 -26.92
CA SER A 71 -5.99 7.84 -28.15
C SER A 71 -6.91 7.59 -29.34
N VAL A 72 -8.21 7.38 -29.12
CA VAL A 72 -9.21 7.25 -30.21
C VAL A 72 -9.42 8.57 -30.95
N TRP A 73 -9.24 9.68 -30.23
CA TRP A 73 -9.50 11.03 -30.74
C TRP A 73 -8.22 11.73 -31.21
N THR A 74 -7.11 11.48 -30.53
CA THR A 74 -5.83 12.10 -30.88
C THR A 74 -4.66 11.12 -30.66
N LEU A 75 -3.68 11.17 -31.56
CA LEU A 75 -2.41 10.44 -31.47
C LEU A 75 -1.27 11.45 -31.48
N SER A 76 -1.15 12.24 -30.42
CA SER A 76 -0.17 13.30 -30.30
C SER A 76 1.11 12.86 -29.60
N LYS A 77 2.22 13.58 -29.84
CA LYS A 77 3.47 13.39 -29.09
C LYS A 77 3.28 13.68 -27.59
N SER A 78 2.36 14.57 -27.25
CA SER A 78 2.02 14.88 -25.85
C SER A 78 1.33 13.72 -25.16
N LEU A 79 0.39 13.05 -25.83
CA LEU A 79 -0.24 11.83 -25.28
C LEU A 79 0.81 10.75 -25.02
N TYR A 80 1.75 10.55 -25.95
CA TYR A 80 2.83 9.59 -25.75
C TYR A 80 3.72 9.94 -24.55
N ARG A 81 4.05 11.23 -24.36
CA ARG A 81 4.80 11.68 -23.19
C ARG A 81 4.06 11.40 -21.88
N ILE A 82 2.75 11.66 -21.83
CA ILE A 82 1.91 11.36 -20.67
C ILE A 82 1.94 9.87 -20.34
N TRP A 83 1.87 8.99 -21.35
CA TRP A 83 2.01 7.54 -21.16
C TRP A 83 3.35 7.16 -20.54
N CYS A 84 4.45 7.65 -21.11
CA CYS A 84 5.79 7.37 -20.59
C CYS A 84 5.96 7.90 -19.15
N SER A 85 5.48 9.12 -18.88
CA SER A 85 5.56 9.72 -17.53
C SER A 85 4.72 8.94 -16.52
N TYR A 86 3.53 8.47 -16.89
CA TYR A 86 2.70 7.64 -16.02
C TYR A 86 3.42 6.35 -15.62
N PHE A 87 3.93 5.58 -16.60
CA PHE A 87 4.61 4.33 -16.31
C PHE A 87 5.94 4.53 -15.59
N LEU A 88 6.65 5.63 -15.84
CA LEU A 88 7.83 5.99 -15.06
C LEU A 88 7.46 6.26 -13.60
N PHE A 89 6.44 7.08 -13.36
CA PHE A 89 5.96 7.39 -12.01
C PHE A 89 5.52 6.13 -11.26
N ILE A 90 4.73 5.26 -11.91
CA ILE A 90 4.26 4.02 -11.30
C ILE A 90 5.41 3.04 -11.03
N SER A 91 6.42 2.97 -11.92
CA SER A 91 7.61 2.14 -11.70
C SER A 91 8.38 2.58 -10.46
N VAL A 92 8.56 3.89 -10.28
CA VAL A 92 9.21 4.45 -9.09
C VAL A 92 8.36 4.19 -7.84
N LEU A 93 7.05 4.44 -7.91
CA LEU A 93 6.14 4.25 -6.77
C LEU A 93 6.11 2.79 -6.29
N ILE A 94 5.92 1.83 -7.21
CA ILE A 94 5.92 0.40 -6.89
C ILE A 94 7.28 -0.01 -6.31
N SER A 95 8.37 0.52 -6.87
CA SER A 95 9.72 0.22 -6.40
C SER A 95 9.97 0.72 -4.98
N ILE A 96 9.55 1.96 -4.66
CA ILE A 96 9.62 2.52 -3.31
C ILE A 96 8.85 1.63 -2.34
N ILE A 97 7.58 1.36 -2.63
CA ILE A 97 6.70 0.61 -1.74
C ILE A 97 7.26 -0.79 -1.48
N PHE A 98 7.67 -1.52 -2.52
CA PHE A 98 8.16 -2.88 -2.37
C PHE A 98 9.52 -2.94 -1.64
N THR A 99 10.43 -2.01 -1.93
CA THR A 99 11.75 -1.96 -1.27
C THR A 99 11.62 -1.57 0.20
N VAL A 100 10.76 -0.59 0.52
CA VAL A 100 10.49 -0.18 1.90
C VAL A 100 9.81 -1.31 2.66
N ASP A 101 8.83 -2.00 2.06
CA ASP A 101 8.19 -3.17 2.65
C ASP A 101 9.21 -4.28 2.99
N LEU A 102 10.11 -4.59 2.06
CA LEU A 102 11.19 -5.54 2.32
C LEU A 102 12.15 -5.08 3.44
N GLY A 103 12.45 -3.80 3.53
CA GLY A 103 13.34 -3.29 4.57
C GLY A 103 12.71 -3.23 5.95
N LEU A 104 11.41 -2.95 6.04
CA LEU A 104 10.72 -2.73 7.32
C LEU A 104 10.11 -4.01 7.91
N TYR A 105 9.81 -5.02 7.11
CA TYR A 105 9.13 -6.23 7.57
C TYR A 105 9.87 -6.96 8.69
N GLU A 106 11.19 -6.98 8.67
CA GLU A 106 12.02 -7.61 9.72
C GLU A 106 11.82 -6.95 11.10
N TYR A 107 11.64 -5.61 11.09
CA TYR A 107 11.51 -4.82 12.33
C TYR A 107 10.08 -4.77 12.85
N TRP A 108 9.11 -4.73 11.93
CA TRP A 108 7.71 -4.47 12.26
C TRP A 108 6.87 -5.75 12.32
N GLY A 109 7.30 -6.82 11.67
CA GLY A 109 6.62 -8.12 11.67
C GLY A 109 5.31 -8.17 10.89
N PHE A 110 4.99 -7.11 10.13
CA PHE A 110 3.81 -7.03 9.25
C PHE A 110 4.11 -6.29 7.95
N ARG A 111 3.24 -6.46 6.94
CA ARG A 111 3.40 -5.82 5.63
C ARG A 111 3.18 -4.32 5.72
N LEU A 112 3.80 -3.58 4.81
CA LEU A 112 3.79 -2.12 4.81
C LEU A 112 2.37 -1.57 4.89
N ASP A 113 2.15 -0.70 5.87
CA ASP A 113 0.93 0.08 6.08
C ASP A 113 1.25 1.59 6.22
N ALA A 114 0.31 2.39 6.70
CA ALA A 114 0.50 3.83 6.87
C ALA A 114 1.39 4.20 8.08
N THR A 115 1.63 3.28 9.01
CA THR A 115 2.34 3.54 10.28
C THR A 115 3.75 4.09 10.07
N PRO A 116 4.61 3.50 9.19
CA PRO A 116 5.94 4.05 8.92
C PRO A 116 5.92 5.46 8.35
N LEU A 117 4.92 5.78 7.51
CA LEU A 117 4.77 7.13 6.98
C LEU A 117 4.46 8.13 8.08
N PHE A 118 3.57 7.77 9.01
CA PHE A 118 3.28 8.61 10.17
C PHE A 118 4.52 8.87 11.00
N TYR A 119 5.26 7.81 11.31
CA TYR A 119 6.46 7.93 12.12
C TYR A 119 7.49 8.83 11.44
N PHE A 120 7.64 8.68 10.12
CA PHE A 120 8.55 9.52 9.35
C PHE A 120 8.15 10.99 9.33
N PHE A 121 6.84 11.30 9.27
CA PHE A 121 6.36 12.68 9.25
C PHE A 121 6.28 13.31 10.66
N SER A 122 6.00 12.53 11.70
CA SER A 122 5.92 13.04 13.07
C SER A 122 7.31 13.25 13.72
N SER A 123 8.23 12.31 13.51
CA SER A 123 9.58 12.33 14.11
C SER A 123 10.65 11.91 13.09
N PRO A 124 10.93 12.72 12.05
CA PRO A 124 11.84 12.33 10.97
C PRO A 124 13.27 12.06 11.45
N LYS A 125 13.75 12.76 12.50
CA LYS A 125 15.09 12.54 13.06
C LYS A 125 15.21 11.15 13.70
N ASP A 126 14.20 10.73 14.47
CA ASP A 126 14.20 9.45 15.17
C ASP A 126 14.01 8.29 14.18
N ALA A 127 13.17 8.49 13.17
CA ALA A 127 12.96 7.52 12.10
C ALA A 127 14.25 7.20 11.33
N VAL A 128 15.08 8.24 11.05
CA VAL A 128 16.36 8.06 10.36
C VAL A 128 17.45 7.52 11.31
N ALA A 129 17.45 7.94 12.59
CA ALA A 129 18.45 7.51 13.57
C ALA A 129 18.37 6.02 13.90
N SER A 130 17.19 5.40 13.74
CA SER A 130 16.98 3.97 14.02
C SER A 130 17.50 3.05 12.91
N VAL A 131 17.90 3.57 11.75
CA VAL A 131 18.29 2.78 10.57
C VAL A 131 19.76 2.99 10.24
N SER A 132 20.49 1.90 9.97
CA SER A 132 21.89 1.98 9.52
C SER A 132 22.01 2.70 8.18
N ILE A 133 23.00 3.58 8.05
CA ILE A 133 23.29 4.30 6.79
C ILE A 133 23.53 3.34 5.62
N TRP A 134 24.14 2.19 5.86
CA TRP A 134 24.37 1.17 4.82
C TRP A 134 23.07 0.55 4.32
N MET A 135 22.10 0.36 5.22
CA MET A 135 20.76 -0.12 4.87
C MET A 135 20.00 0.91 4.02
N VAL A 136 20.12 2.21 4.37
CA VAL A 136 19.53 3.29 3.57
C VAL A 136 20.14 3.35 2.17
N LEU A 137 21.49 3.33 2.07
CA LEU A 137 22.18 3.36 0.78
C LEU A 137 21.85 2.12 -0.07
N GLY A 138 21.87 0.92 0.53
CA GLY A 138 21.49 -0.32 -0.14
C GLY A 138 20.04 -0.30 -0.61
N GLY A 139 19.12 0.23 0.21
CA GLY A 139 17.71 0.42 -0.14
C GLY A 139 17.52 1.37 -1.31
N ILE A 140 18.24 2.51 -1.34
CA ILE A 140 18.18 3.46 -2.46
C ILE A 140 18.66 2.81 -3.77
N VAL A 141 19.75 2.05 -3.72
CA VAL A 141 20.27 1.33 -4.89
C VAL A 141 19.28 0.26 -5.36
N ALA A 142 18.76 -0.55 -4.45
CA ALA A 142 17.76 -1.58 -4.78
C ALA A 142 16.50 -0.96 -5.41
N MET A 143 16.02 0.13 -4.83
CA MET A 143 14.89 0.92 -5.33
C MET A 143 15.13 1.45 -6.75
N ALA A 144 16.30 2.04 -6.99
CA ALA A 144 16.66 2.56 -8.31
C ALA A 144 16.75 1.43 -9.36
N VAL A 145 17.42 0.32 -9.03
CA VAL A 145 17.52 -0.85 -9.91
C VAL A 145 16.15 -1.42 -10.22
N TYR A 146 15.30 -1.62 -9.21
CA TYR A 146 13.96 -2.18 -9.41
C TYR A 146 13.07 -1.23 -10.23
N ALA A 147 13.13 0.08 -10.01
CA ALA A 147 12.42 1.08 -10.82
C ALA A 147 12.84 1.04 -12.29
N VAL A 148 14.15 0.95 -12.57
CA VAL A 148 14.68 0.82 -13.94
C VAL A 148 14.21 -0.48 -14.59
N VAL A 149 14.24 -1.60 -13.88
CA VAL A 149 13.76 -2.90 -14.39
C VAL A 149 12.28 -2.83 -14.72
N LEU A 150 11.44 -2.31 -13.81
CA LEU A 150 10.01 -2.15 -14.05
C LEU A 150 9.73 -1.26 -15.26
N TYR A 151 10.38 -0.11 -15.33
CA TYR A 151 10.22 0.80 -16.46
C TYR A 151 10.68 0.18 -17.78
N ALA A 152 11.78 -0.57 -17.78
CA ALA A 152 12.26 -1.29 -18.97
C ALA A 152 11.24 -2.35 -19.44
N VAL A 153 10.61 -3.07 -18.50
CA VAL A 153 9.53 -4.03 -18.80
C VAL A 153 8.32 -3.31 -19.41
N PHE A 154 7.86 -2.21 -18.81
CA PHE A 154 6.77 -1.42 -19.37
C PHE A 154 7.12 -0.86 -20.75
N TYR A 155 8.34 -0.35 -20.91
CA TYR A 155 8.81 0.19 -22.19
C TYR A 155 8.84 -0.90 -23.26
N GLY A 156 9.40 -2.06 -22.96
CA GLY A 156 9.52 -3.18 -23.89
C GLY A 156 8.16 -3.75 -24.34
N ILE A 157 7.16 -3.76 -23.47
CA ILE A 157 5.86 -4.41 -23.73
C ILE A 157 4.81 -3.41 -24.21
N LEU A 158 4.75 -2.20 -23.60
CA LEU A 158 3.64 -1.25 -23.79
C LEU A 158 4.03 0.04 -24.50
N LEU A 159 5.25 0.55 -24.26
CA LEU A 159 5.64 1.90 -24.65
C LEU A 159 6.45 1.99 -25.94
N GLN A 160 6.66 0.87 -26.64
CA GLN A 160 7.39 0.91 -27.90
C GLN A 160 6.71 1.88 -28.89
N LYS A 161 7.47 2.85 -29.38
CA LYS A 161 7.00 3.83 -30.38
C LYS A 161 6.32 3.17 -31.60
N LYS A 162 6.84 2.01 -32.01
CA LYS A 162 6.27 1.17 -33.07
C LYS A 162 4.82 0.76 -32.80
N LEU A 163 4.46 0.50 -31.55
CA LEU A 163 3.10 0.07 -31.17
C LEU A 163 2.10 1.23 -31.29
N LEU A 164 2.49 2.42 -30.82
CA LEU A 164 1.66 3.62 -30.91
C LEU A 164 1.54 4.15 -32.34
N LEU A 165 2.61 4.07 -33.14
CA LEU A 165 2.58 4.46 -34.56
C LEU A 165 1.71 3.52 -35.41
N ARG A 166 1.48 2.28 -35.00
CA ARG A 166 0.54 1.34 -35.64
C ARG A 166 -0.93 1.66 -35.32
N MET A 167 -1.19 2.40 -34.26
CA MET A 167 -2.55 2.81 -33.92
C MET A 167 -3.04 3.85 -34.91
N LYS A 168 -4.02 3.50 -35.74
CA LYS A 168 -4.71 4.42 -36.61
C LYS A 168 -5.95 5.00 -35.93
N LEU A 169 -6.34 6.21 -36.27
CA LEU A 169 -7.62 6.77 -35.82
C LEU A 169 -8.76 5.93 -36.38
N PRO A 170 -9.65 5.38 -35.55
CA PRO A 170 -10.72 4.51 -36.04
C PRO A 170 -11.82 5.32 -36.71
N TYR A 171 -12.44 4.76 -37.74
CA TYR A 171 -13.58 5.39 -38.42
C TYR A 171 -14.79 5.57 -37.46
N ARG A 172 -15.10 4.55 -36.65
CA ARG A 172 -16.22 4.57 -35.67
C ARG A 172 -15.72 4.96 -34.28
N ARG A 173 -15.32 6.21 -34.11
CA ARG A 173 -14.69 6.68 -32.84
C ARG A 173 -15.57 6.47 -31.62
N LEU A 174 -16.86 6.86 -31.69
CA LEU A 174 -17.81 6.71 -30.57
C LEU A 174 -17.96 5.25 -30.13
N LYS A 175 -18.11 4.32 -31.10
CA LYS A 175 -18.21 2.87 -30.78
C LYS A 175 -16.97 2.37 -30.07
N VAL A 176 -15.77 2.75 -30.54
CA VAL A 176 -14.50 2.30 -29.95
C VAL A 176 -14.30 2.93 -28.56
N SER A 177 -14.65 4.20 -28.39
CA SER A 177 -14.62 4.87 -27.08
C SER A 177 -15.60 4.24 -26.10
N GLY A 178 -16.82 3.90 -26.54
CA GLY A 178 -17.82 3.24 -25.71
C GLY A 178 -17.34 1.86 -25.22
N ILE A 179 -16.72 1.05 -26.09
CA ILE A 179 -16.17 -0.26 -25.71
C ILE A 179 -15.01 -0.09 -24.70
N LEU A 180 -14.10 0.85 -24.93
CA LEU A 180 -12.98 1.11 -24.01
C LEU A 180 -13.48 1.67 -22.67
N LEU A 181 -14.50 2.52 -22.68
CA LEU A 181 -15.14 3.02 -21.46
C LEU A 181 -15.80 1.88 -20.67
N LEU A 182 -16.51 0.99 -21.36
CA LEU A 182 -17.08 -0.19 -20.74
C LEU A 182 -15.99 -1.08 -20.12
N MET A 183 -14.90 -1.36 -20.83
CA MET A 183 -13.77 -2.12 -20.29
C MET A 183 -13.13 -1.46 -19.08
N THR A 184 -12.96 -0.13 -19.11
CA THR A 184 -12.44 0.63 -17.97
C THR A 184 -13.42 0.57 -16.80
N GLY A 185 -14.72 0.66 -17.05
CA GLY A 185 -15.75 0.49 -16.03
C GLY A 185 -15.79 -0.93 -15.43
N LEU A 186 -15.54 -1.96 -16.24
CA LEU A 186 -15.48 -3.35 -15.77
C LEU A 186 -14.30 -3.60 -14.81
N LEU A 187 -13.27 -2.75 -14.79
CA LEU A 187 -12.22 -2.81 -13.76
C LEU A 187 -12.78 -2.62 -12.34
N PHE A 188 -13.96 -2.03 -12.20
CA PHE A 188 -14.63 -1.91 -10.91
C PHE A 188 -14.87 -3.27 -10.24
N ILE A 189 -15.08 -4.33 -11.03
CA ILE A 189 -15.33 -5.68 -10.51
C ILE A 189 -14.12 -6.21 -9.73
N PRO A 190 -12.90 -6.30 -10.30
CA PRO A 190 -11.72 -6.71 -9.54
C PRO A 190 -11.32 -5.69 -8.47
N ILE A 191 -11.49 -4.39 -8.70
CA ILE A 191 -11.21 -3.35 -7.70
C ILE A 191 -12.04 -3.59 -6.43
N ARG A 192 -13.33 -3.85 -6.57
CA ARG A 192 -14.22 -4.13 -5.44
C ARG A 192 -14.00 -5.53 -4.84
N GLY A 193 -13.45 -6.47 -5.59
CA GLY A 193 -13.28 -7.87 -5.19
C GLY A 193 -14.49 -8.75 -5.48
N GLY A 194 -15.26 -8.43 -6.54
CA GLY A 194 -16.41 -9.16 -7.01
C GLY A 194 -17.75 -8.47 -6.67
N PHE A 195 -18.82 -9.26 -6.66
CA PHE A 195 -20.20 -8.81 -6.45
C PHE A 195 -20.71 -9.01 -5.00
N THR A 196 -19.85 -9.46 -4.10
CA THR A 196 -20.22 -9.69 -2.69
C THR A 196 -20.40 -8.38 -1.94
N VAL A 197 -21.11 -8.42 -0.78
CA VAL A 197 -21.32 -7.26 0.09
C VAL A 197 -20.00 -6.73 0.63
N SER A 198 -19.06 -7.63 0.95
CA SER A 198 -17.73 -7.27 1.46
C SER A 198 -16.85 -6.75 0.33
N THR A 199 -16.32 -5.54 0.50
CA THR A 199 -15.29 -4.96 -0.37
C THR A 199 -13.94 -5.66 -0.20
N MET A 200 -13.02 -5.44 -1.15
CA MET A 200 -11.66 -5.95 -1.04
C MET A 200 -10.96 -5.38 0.20
N ASN A 201 -10.30 -6.24 0.96
CA ASN A 201 -9.49 -5.90 2.12
C ASN A 201 -8.38 -6.93 2.33
N VAL A 202 -7.35 -6.57 3.10
CA VAL A 202 -6.19 -7.44 3.37
C VAL A 202 -6.60 -8.77 4.03
N GLY A 203 -7.63 -8.80 4.88
CA GLY A 203 -8.07 -10.02 5.55
C GLY A 203 -8.58 -11.12 4.61
N LYS A 204 -8.98 -10.77 3.39
CA LYS A 204 -9.48 -11.76 2.41
C LYS A 204 -8.42 -12.75 1.91
N VAL A 205 -7.15 -12.46 2.11
CA VAL A 205 -6.06 -13.33 1.64
C VAL A 205 -5.49 -14.22 2.73
N TYR A 206 -6.05 -14.17 3.95
CA TYR A 206 -5.66 -15.05 5.03
C TYR A 206 -6.22 -16.45 4.80
N PHE A 207 -5.33 -17.43 4.65
CA PHE A 207 -5.69 -18.80 4.28
C PHE A 207 -5.03 -19.87 5.16
N SER A 208 -4.00 -19.49 5.93
CA SER A 208 -3.19 -20.42 6.71
C SER A 208 -3.24 -20.07 8.21
N ALA A 209 -3.08 -21.07 9.06
CA ALA A 209 -2.80 -20.88 10.49
C ALA A 209 -1.41 -20.27 10.72
N GLU A 210 -0.48 -20.47 9.78
CA GLU A 210 0.83 -19.85 9.81
C GLU A 210 0.75 -18.40 9.27
N GLN A 211 0.89 -17.45 10.18
CA GLN A 211 0.73 -16.03 9.87
C GLN A 211 1.73 -15.51 8.82
N ARG A 212 2.94 -16.07 8.79
CA ARG A 212 3.98 -15.69 7.83
C ARG A 212 3.55 -15.97 6.39
N LEU A 213 2.86 -17.07 6.12
CA LEU A 213 2.31 -17.40 4.80
C LEU A 213 1.21 -16.41 4.40
N ASN A 214 0.36 -16.02 5.36
CA ASN A 214 -0.65 -14.98 5.14
C ASN A 214 -0.01 -13.64 4.79
N HIS A 215 1.05 -13.26 5.51
CA HIS A 215 1.81 -12.04 5.21
C HIS A 215 2.44 -12.10 3.81
N ALA A 216 3.01 -13.23 3.40
CA ALA A 216 3.58 -13.39 2.06
C ALA A 216 2.52 -13.20 0.95
N ALA A 217 1.25 -13.56 1.21
CA ALA A 217 0.16 -13.40 0.27
C ALA A 217 -0.32 -11.95 0.10
N ILE A 218 -0.05 -11.07 1.09
CA ILE A 218 -0.48 -9.67 1.05
C ILE A 218 0.34 -8.89 0.02
N ASN A 219 -0.34 -8.09 -0.79
CA ASN A 219 0.29 -7.10 -1.66
C ASN A 219 0.61 -5.83 -0.85
N PRO A 220 1.88 -5.41 -0.71
CA PRO A 220 2.24 -4.27 0.14
C PRO A 220 1.68 -2.94 -0.34
N ALA A 221 1.53 -2.74 -1.65
CA ALA A 221 0.96 -1.51 -2.16
C ALA A 221 -0.56 -1.45 -1.92
N PHE A 222 -1.26 -2.59 -1.95
CA PHE A 222 -2.65 -2.66 -1.55
C PHE A 222 -2.82 -2.42 -0.05
N SER A 223 -1.98 -3.04 0.79
CA SER A 223 -2.00 -2.86 2.24
C SER A 223 -1.81 -1.39 2.63
N LEU A 224 -0.80 -0.74 2.06
CA LEU A 224 -0.56 0.68 2.27
C LEU A 224 -1.75 1.55 1.82
N MET A 225 -2.30 1.29 0.64
CA MET A 225 -3.45 2.02 0.12
C MET A 225 -4.68 1.87 1.02
N GLU A 226 -4.97 0.65 1.46
CA GLU A 226 -6.10 0.35 2.36
C GLU A 226 -5.93 1.03 3.72
N SER A 227 -4.72 0.96 4.28
CA SER A 227 -4.39 1.58 5.55
C SER A 227 -4.53 3.11 5.49
N LEU A 228 -4.02 3.75 4.45
CA LEU A 228 -4.19 5.18 4.22
C LEU A 228 -5.66 5.59 4.05
N ALA A 229 -6.44 4.77 3.33
CA ALA A 229 -7.87 5.05 3.13
C ALA A 229 -8.72 4.88 4.39
N LYS A 230 -8.30 3.99 5.30
CA LYS A 230 -8.98 3.75 6.59
C LYS A 230 -8.53 4.68 7.69
N GLN A 231 -7.48 5.46 7.43
CA GLN A 231 -6.93 6.38 8.40
C GLN A 231 -7.97 7.44 8.78
N LYS A 232 -8.45 7.35 10.00
CA LYS A 232 -9.34 8.34 10.59
C LYS A 232 -8.52 9.28 11.45
N ASP A 233 -8.99 10.52 11.54
CA ASP A 233 -8.45 11.49 12.49
C ASP A 233 -8.75 11.00 13.92
N PHE A 234 -7.75 10.38 14.55
CA PHE A 234 -7.88 9.82 15.90
C PHE A 234 -8.30 10.87 16.90
N SER A 235 -7.92 12.13 16.73
CA SER A 235 -8.28 13.24 17.62
C SER A 235 -9.78 13.48 17.64
N LYS A 236 -10.46 13.24 16.50
CA LYS A 236 -11.92 13.35 16.40
C LYS A 236 -12.64 12.05 16.79
N GLN A 237 -12.04 10.90 16.52
CA GLN A 237 -12.67 9.61 16.77
C GLN A 237 -12.73 9.26 18.26
N TYR A 238 -11.72 9.68 19.04
CA TYR A 238 -11.61 9.40 20.48
C TYR A 238 -11.95 10.61 21.36
N ARG A 239 -12.58 11.63 20.79
CA ARG A 239 -13.10 12.75 21.56
C ARG A 239 -14.47 12.38 22.12
N PHE A 240 -14.48 11.72 23.27
CA PHE A 240 -15.71 11.26 23.94
C PHE A 240 -16.42 12.37 24.73
N MET A 241 -15.69 13.44 25.08
CA MET A 241 -16.19 14.58 25.83
C MET A 241 -15.40 15.86 25.50
N GLU A 242 -15.87 17.01 25.96
CA GLU A 242 -15.13 18.25 25.80
C GLU A 242 -13.87 18.28 26.68
N ALA A 243 -12.80 18.95 26.21
CA ALA A 243 -11.50 18.99 26.90
C ALA A 243 -11.64 19.52 28.34
N ALA A 244 -12.48 20.55 28.56
CA ALA A 244 -12.73 21.11 29.87
C ALA A 244 -13.40 20.14 30.84
N GLU A 245 -14.28 19.28 30.33
CA GLU A 245 -14.96 18.24 31.11
C GLU A 245 -14.02 17.07 31.42
N ALA A 246 -13.19 16.68 30.44
CA ALA A 246 -12.15 15.68 30.65
C ALA A 246 -11.15 16.10 31.73
N ASP A 247 -10.66 17.33 31.67
CA ASP A 247 -9.73 17.90 32.66
C ASP A 247 -10.35 17.96 34.07
N ARG A 248 -11.65 18.29 34.14
CA ARG A 248 -12.37 18.32 35.43
C ARG A 248 -12.48 16.89 36.00
N LEU A 249 -12.96 15.93 35.22
CA LEU A 249 -13.07 14.53 35.67
C LEU A 249 -11.72 13.94 36.03
N PHE A 250 -10.66 14.28 35.28
CA PHE A 250 -9.31 13.86 35.59
C PHE A 250 -8.78 14.45 36.92
N LYS A 251 -9.08 15.73 37.18
CA LYS A 251 -8.75 16.35 38.48
C LYS A 251 -9.53 15.72 39.63
N ASP A 252 -10.84 15.49 39.43
CA ASP A 252 -11.67 14.82 40.43
C ASP A 252 -11.19 13.37 40.74
N MET A 253 -10.60 12.68 39.76
CA MET A 253 -9.98 11.37 39.93
C MET A 253 -8.62 11.42 40.66
N LEU A 254 -7.87 12.52 40.46
CA LEU A 254 -6.56 12.72 41.09
C LEU A 254 -6.66 13.29 42.50
N GLU A 255 -7.76 13.96 42.84
CA GLU A 255 -8.00 14.35 44.22
C GLU A 255 -8.28 13.09 45.05
N PRO A 256 -7.36 12.69 45.97
CA PRO A 256 -7.64 11.57 46.85
C PRO A 256 -8.88 11.91 47.65
N ALA A 257 -9.78 10.93 47.81
CA ALA A 257 -10.98 11.05 48.65
C ALA A 257 -10.55 11.36 50.09
N VAL A 258 -10.30 12.64 50.36
CA VAL A 258 -10.08 13.18 51.70
C VAL A 258 -11.42 13.47 52.31
N ALA A 259 -12.19 12.39 52.64
CA ALA A 259 -13.29 12.47 53.55
C ALA A 259 -13.50 11.10 54.19
N GLY A 260 -12.83 10.85 55.30
CA GLY A 260 -13.12 9.71 56.17
C GLY A 260 -11.87 9.00 56.72
N GLY A 261 -11.22 9.62 57.71
CA GLY A 261 -10.41 9.02 58.77
C GLY A 261 -9.59 7.75 58.44
N GLN A 262 -8.33 7.92 58.20
CA GLN A 262 -7.24 7.19 58.85
C GLN A 262 -5.92 7.49 58.14
N THR A 263 -5.07 8.19 58.83
CA THR A 263 -3.64 8.45 58.57
C THR A 263 -2.88 7.12 58.53
N GLU A 264 -2.61 6.57 57.33
CA GLU A 264 -1.52 5.58 57.15
C GLU A 264 -1.34 5.11 55.68
N LYS A 265 -1.37 6.01 54.70
CA LYS A 265 -0.96 5.67 53.31
C LYS A 265 -0.54 6.87 52.47
N THR A 266 -0.04 7.94 53.08
CA THR A 266 0.29 9.19 52.34
C THR A 266 1.56 9.07 51.51
N ASP A 267 2.53 8.24 51.90
CA ASP A 267 3.84 8.16 51.25
C ASP A 267 3.84 7.36 49.94
N SER A 268 2.99 6.33 49.82
CA SER A 268 2.96 5.50 48.61
C SER A 268 2.18 6.14 47.42
N VAL A 269 1.20 7.01 47.72
CA VAL A 269 0.41 7.71 46.68
C VAL A 269 1.18 8.91 46.13
N GLN A 270 1.90 9.63 47.02
CA GLN A 270 2.74 10.76 46.62
C GLN A 270 3.90 10.28 45.71
N GLN A 271 4.51 9.16 46.05
CA GLN A 271 5.59 8.53 45.26
C GLN A 271 5.09 8.01 43.89
N SER A 272 3.85 7.57 43.79
CA SER A 272 3.22 7.16 42.54
C SER A 272 2.81 8.36 41.67
N ALA A 273 2.37 9.48 42.25
CA ALA A 273 2.05 10.70 41.55
C ALA A 273 3.30 11.40 40.99
N ASP A 274 4.40 11.42 41.76
CA ASP A 274 5.68 12.00 41.31
C ASP A 274 6.33 11.13 40.21
N SER A 275 6.18 9.81 40.27
CA SER A 275 6.67 8.93 39.19
C SER A 275 5.86 9.06 37.90
N LEU A 276 4.55 9.33 37.96
CA LEU A 276 3.73 9.65 36.79
C LEU A 276 4.07 11.04 36.20
N HIS A 277 4.31 12.06 37.04
CA HIS A 277 4.74 13.38 36.58
C HIS A 277 6.09 13.37 35.86
N THR A 278 7.03 12.55 36.31
CA THR A 278 8.32 12.36 35.63
C THR A 278 8.20 11.64 34.29
N LEU A 279 7.23 10.72 34.14
CA LEU A 279 6.99 10.03 32.85
C LEU A 279 6.35 10.92 31.78
N PHE A 280 5.60 11.96 32.18
CA PHE A 280 4.93 12.87 31.24
C PHE A 280 5.70 14.17 30.98
N ASN A 281 6.74 14.51 31.75
CA ASN A 281 7.53 15.74 31.58
C ASN A 281 8.91 15.52 30.91
N THR A 282 9.19 14.35 30.35
CA THR A 282 10.34 14.11 29.46
C THR A 282 9.88 14.16 28.00
N GLN A 283 9.57 15.31 27.52
CA GLN A 283 9.60 15.66 26.09
C GLN A 283 10.42 16.92 25.89
#